data_2c1a4dcc8987b6c891f7ed3e30eefd16
#
_entry.id   2c1a4dcc8987b6c891f7ed3e30eefd16
#
_cell.length_a   1.000
_cell.length_b   1.000
_cell.length_c   1.000
_cell.angle_alpha   90.00
_cell.angle_beta   90.00
_cell.angle_gamma   90.00
#
_symmetry.space_group_name_H-M   'P 1'
#
loop_
_entity.id
_entity.type
_entity.pdbx_description
1 polymer ?
#
loop_
_entity_poly.entity_id
_entity_poly.type
_entity_poly.pdbx_seq_one_letter_code
_entity_poly.pdbx_strand_id
1 'polypeptide(L)'
;IPYDFQKKSKSASVGIDINTNYNPFEKSEVGQKFVKIDSFNEKMESLEFSSETNEIKEFNFDELSTISSPDNSIQINKKFIVNKIKSGLIIINQERAHQRILYEKFLKSVTLNNINSQKLLHPIEIEFSKVDIQILSSKKDILNQFGLDFDLEQDKIIIKAIPSFIDSEDLSESFNNLIYNVQNDVADESFSESDFISKIISKSMSIKNGKYLKIKEQQYIINSLFACKETMICPFNKRTFVKIDFSEIENMFK
;
A
#
# COMPACT_ATOMS: atom_id res chain seq x y z
N ILE A 1 -28.38 -54.59 -27.72
CA ILE A 1 -26.92 -54.86 -27.62
C ILE A 1 -26.44 -54.30 -26.27
N PRO A 2 -26.07 -55.15 -25.31
CA PRO A 2 -25.61 -54.65 -23.98
C PRO A 2 -24.12 -54.27 -24.06
N TYR A 3 -23.80 -53.12 -23.47
CA TYR A 3 -22.45 -52.62 -23.31
C TYR A 3 -21.75 -53.34 -22.15
N ASP A 4 -20.60 -53.94 -22.45
CA ASP A 4 -19.79 -54.69 -21.50
C ASP A 4 -18.80 -53.76 -20.78
N PHE A 5 -18.98 -53.54 -19.45
CA PHE A 5 -18.15 -52.74 -18.59
C PHE A 5 -17.14 -53.62 -17.82
N GLN A 6 -16.16 -54.19 -18.49
CA GLN A 6 -15.02 -54.81 -17.80
C GLN A 6 -13.70 -54.57 -18.54
N LYS A 7 -13.08 -53.40 -18.33
CA LYS A 7 -11.62 -53.25 -18.42
C LYS A 7 -11.12 -52.44 -17.19
N LYS A 8 -10.70 -53.15 -16.16
CA LYS A 8 -9.92 -52.58 -15.06
C LYS A 8 -8.56 -52.11 -15.59
N SER A 9 -8.37 -50.80 -15.70
CA SER A 9 -7.02 -50.22 -15.82
C SER A 9 -6.34 -50.27 -14.46
N LYS A 10 -5.19 -50.95 -14.38
CA LYS A 10 -4.31 -50.94 -13.23
C LYS A 10 -3.73 -49.51 -13.06
N SER A 11 -4.16 -48.81 -12.06
CA SER A 11 -3.50 -47.59 -11.62
C SER A 11 -2.16 -47.97 -10.97
N ALA A 12 -1.06 -47.50 -11.57
CA ALA A 12 0.24 -47.58 -10.94
C ALA A 12 0.23 -46.61 -9.76
N SER A 13 0.30 -47.15 -8.54
CA SER A 13 0.54 -46.34 -7.35
C SER A 13 1.98 -45.88 -7.38
N VAL A 14 2.21 -44.59 -7.58
CA VAL A 14 3.51 -43.96 -7.34
C VAL A 14 3.67 -43.90 -5.81
N GLY A 15 4.50 -44.80 -5.26
CA GLY A 15 4.91 -44.75 -3.87
C GLY A 15 5.75 -43.51 -3.64
N ILE A 16 5.23 -42.54 -2.91
CA ILE A 16 6.00 -41.40 -2.41
C ILE A 16 6.62 -41.85 -1.08
N ASP A 17 7.92 -42.08 -1.07
CA ASP A 17 8.68 -42.32 0.17
C ASP A 17 8.80 -41.01 0.93
N ILE A 18 8.01 -40.86 1.98
CA ILE A 18 8.07 -39.71 2.86
C ILE A 18 9.11 -40.01 3.94
N ASN A 19 10.24 -39.31 3.91
CA ASN A 19 11.22 -39.35 4.98
C ASN A 19 10.70 -38.60 6.21
N THR A 20 10.15 -39.34 7.17
CA THR A 20 9.58 -38.79 8.41
C THR A 20 10.63 -38.20 9.37
N ASN A 21 11.91 -38.38 9.10
CA ASN A 21 13.03 -37.88 9.92
C ASN A 21 13.70 -36.63 9.28
N TYR A 22 13.10 -36.06 8.23
CA TYR A 22 13.64 -34.85 7.61
C TYR A 22 13.36 -33.63 8.49
N ASN A 23 14.40 -33.08 9.09
CA ASN A 23 14.35 -31.83 9.85
C ASN A 23 14.98 -30.70 9.01
N PRO A 24 14.21 -29.78 8.44
CA PRO A 24 14.74 -28.69 7.61
C PRO A 24 15.55 -27.64 8.37
N PHE A 25 15.60 -27.73 9.72
CA PHE A 25 16.34 -26.79 10.58
C PHE A 25 17.64 -27.38 11.17
N GLU A 26 17.99 -28.64 10.85
CA GLU A 26 19.25 -29.20 11.24
C GLU A 26 20.37 -28.71 10.32
N LYS A 27 21.35 -27.97 10.86
CA LYS A 27 22.54 -27.52 10.14
C LYS A 27 23.41 -28.75 9.83
N SER A 28 23.30 -29.30 8.63
CA SER A 28 24.26 -30.26 8.12
C SER A 28 25.52 -29.52 7.63
N GLU A 29 26.63 -29.74 8.34
CA GLU A 29 27.97 -29.45 7.81
C GLU A 29 28.26 -30.41 6.68
N VAL A 30 27.92 -30.05 5.46
CA VAL A 30 28.43 -30.76 4.26
C VAL A 30 29.02 -29.74 3.33
N GLY A 31 30.33 -29.90 3.13
CA GLY A 31 31.16 -29.05 2.30
C GLY A 31 30.61 -28.87 0.88
N GLN A 32 30.59 -27.62 0.47
CA GLN A 32 30.26 -27.20 -0.90
C GLN A 32 31.30 -27.74 -1.88
N LYS A 33 30.96 -28.78 -2.63
CA LYS A 33 31.64 -29.11 -3.89
C LYS A 33 31.00 -28.25 -4.98
N PHE A 34 31.69 -27.19 -5.37
CA PHE A 34 31.38 -26.44 -6.58
C PHE A 34 31.61 -27.34 -7.79
N VAL A 35 30.53 -27.67 -8.49
CA VAL A 35 30.62 -28.23 -9.84
C VAL A 35 30.81 -27.04 -10.79
N LYS A 36 31.98 -26.94 -11.40
CA LYS A 36 32.23 -26.04 -12.53
C LYS A 36 31.41 -26.52 -13.71
N ILE A 37 30.46 -25.73 -14.14
CA ILE A 37 29.81 -25.86 -15.45
C ILE A 37 30.58 -24.94 -16.39
N ASP A 38 31.48 -25.51 -17.19
CA ASP A 38 32.09 -24.80 -18.29
C ASP A 38 31.12 -24.72 -19.48
N SER A 39 31.10 -23.55 -20.10
CA SER A 39 30.69 -23.23 -21.46
C SER A 39 29.24 -23.42 -21.87
N PHE A 40 28.49 -22.31 -21.76
CA PHE A 40 27.60 -21.90 -22.86
C PHE A 40 27.81 -20.41 -23.13
N ASN A 41 28.72 -20.17 -24.11
CA ASN A 41 28.86 -18.86 -24.75
C ASN A 41 27.77 -18.73 -25.81
N GLU A 42 26.71 -17.96 -25.52
CA GLU A 42 25.93 -17.29 -26.55
C GLU A 42 25.63 -15.85 -26.10
N LYS A 43 25.96 -14.95 -26.99
CA LYS A 43 25.80 -13.51 -26.87
C LYS A 43 24.38 -13.14 -26.44
N MET A 44 24.23 -12.74 -25.20
CA MET A 44 23.21 -11.75 -24.81
C MET A 44 23.93 -10.45 -24.51
N GLU A 45 23.66 -9.44 -25.33
CA GLU A 45 24.00 -8.06 -25.04
C GLU A 45 23.45 -7.74 -23.64
N SER A 46 24.37 -7.53 -22.71
CA SER A 46 24.08 -7.09 -21.37
C SER A 46 23.50 -5.68 -21.47
N LEU A 47 22.19 -5.56 -21.37
CA LEU A 47 21.58 -4.33 -20.92
C LEU A 47 22.08 -4.12 -19.48
N GLU A 48 23.10 -3.27 -19.34
CA GLU A 48 23.53 -2.75 -18.07
C GLU A 48 22.35 -1.95 -17.47
N PHE A 49 21.54 -2.63 -16.67
CA PHE A 49 20.65 -1.97 -15.74
C PHE A 49 21.57 -1.38 -14.67
N SER A 50 21.92 -0.10 -14.82
CA SER A 50 22.52 0.67 -13.74
C SER A 50 21.49 0.77 -12.62
N SER A 51 21.46 -0.23 -11.76
CA SER A 51 20.85 -0.11 -10.44
C SER A 51 21.69 0.91 -9.68
N GLU A 52 21.31 2.17 -9.72
CA GLU A 52 21.66 3.11 -8.66
C GLU A 52 21.05 2.52 -7.37
N THR A 53 21.80 1.65 -6.72
CA THR A 53 21.57 1.30 -5.32
C THR A 53 21.90 2.52 -4.50
N ASN A 54 20.93 3.46 -4.44
CA ASN A 54 20.92 4.44 -3.38
C ASN A 54 20.86 3.65 -2.08
N GLU A 55 22.01 3.58 -1.39
CA GLU A 55 22.10 3.04 -0.05
C GLU A 55 20.96 3.62 0.78
N ILE A 56 20.03 2.75 1.20
CA ILE A 56 19.00 3.10 2.17
C ILE A 56 19.77 3.20 3.48
N LYS A 57 20.25 4.42 3.82
CA LYS A 57 20.83 4.68 5.14
C LYS A 57 19.78 4.26 6.17
N GLU A 58 20.14 3.34 7.05
CA GLU A 58 19.26 2.88 8.13
C GLU A 58 18.76 4.09 8.91
N PHE A 59 17.45 4.23 8.97
CA PHE A 59 16.81 5.33 9.67
C PHE A 59 16.66 4.95 11.14
N ASN A 60 17.40 5.63 12.02
CA ASN A 60 17.31 5.43 13.46
C ASN A 60 16.05 6.11 14.01
N PHE A 61 15.03 5.30 14.36
CA PHE A 61 13.75 5.77 14.90
C PHE A 61 13.89 6.56 16.23
N ASP A 62 14.98 6.37 16.98
CA ASP A 62 15.25 7.11 18.21
C ASP A 62 15.40 8.61 17.98
N GLU A 63 15.76 9.05 16.78
CA GLU A 63 15.84 10.47 16.42
C GLU A 63 14.45 11.13 16.28
N LEU A 64 13.40 10.32 16.04
CA LEU A 64 12.02 10.81 15.94
C LEU A 64 11.37 11.10 17.29
N SER A 65 11.82 10.42 18.36
CA SER A 65 11.36 10.71 19.74
C SER A 65 11.68 12.15 20.17
N THR A 66 12.45 12.85 19.36
CA THR A 66 12.86 14.24 19.52
C THR A 66 12.39 15.14 18.38
N ILE A 67 11.25 14.85 17.75
CA ILE A 67 10.52 15.85 17.00
C ILE A 67 10.13 16.92 18.03
N SER A 68 11.10 17.83 18.23
CA SER A 68 11.02 18.89 19.22
C SER A 68 9.90 19.82 18.80
N SER A 69 8.88 19.86 19.63
CA SER A 69 7.67 20.68 19.54
C SER A 69 6.92 20.55 18.19
N PRO A 70 5.66 20.15 18.26
CA PRO A 70 4.80 19.97 17.10
C PRO A 70 4.61 21.25 16.27
N ASP A 71 4.97 22.41 16.80
CA ASP A 71 4.73 23.70 16.16
C ASP A 71 5.74 24.07 15.05
N ASN A 72 6.74 23.24 14.78
CA ASN A 72 7.83 23.57 13.84
C ASN A 72 7.68 22.93 12.45
N SER A 73 6.54 22.36 12.11
CA SER A 73 6.31 21.86 10.75
C SER A 73 5.92 22.99 9.81
N ILE A 74 6.48 22.96 8.60
CA ILE A 74 6.18 23.94 7.53
C ILE A 74 5.76 23.19 6.30
N GLN A 75 4.58 23.54 5.75
CA GLN A 75 4.17 23.03 4.46
C GLN A 75 4.77 23.87 3.33
N ILE A 76 5.44 23.20 2.37
CA ILE A 76 6.04 23.84 1.19
C ILE A 76 5.27 23.39 -0.05
N ASN A 77 4.90 24.36 -0.88
CA ASN A 77 4.21 24.16 -2.16
C ASN A 77 2.95 23.27 -2.06
N LYS A 78 2.26 23.28 -0.91
CA LYS A 78 1.08 22.43 -0.64
C LYS A 78 1.30 20.96 -1.04
N LYS A 79 2.53 20.48 -0.90
CA LYS A 79 2.97 19.15 -1.33
C LYS A 79 3.91 18.47 -0.34
N PHE A 80 4.79 19.23 0.28
CA PHE A 80 5.80 18.72 1.18
C PHE A 80 5.61 19.30 2.58
N ILE A 81 5.77 18.47 3.59
CA ILE A 81 5.84 18.87 4.98
C ILE A 81 7.30 18.75 5.40
N VAL A 82 7.90 19.84 5.83
CA VAL A 82 9.27 19.90 6.32
C VAL A 82 9.26 20.04 7.83
N ASN A 83 10.04 19.23 8.51
CA ASN A 83 10.23 19.31 9.96
C ASN A 83 11.70 19.16 10.33
N LYS A 84 12.10 19.82 11.41
CA LYS A 84 13.44 19.72 11.98
C LYS A 84 13.54 18.46 12.84
N ILE A 85 14.63 17.73 12.67
CA ILE A 85 15.04 16.63 13.53
C ILE A 85 16.42 16.95 14.12
N LYS A 86 16.90 16.17 15.10
CA LYS A 86 18.19 16.43 15.75
C LYS A 86 19.37 16.48 14.79
N SER A 87 19.39 15.59 13.80
CA SER A 87 20.49 15.44 12.86
C SER A 87 20.34 16.26 11.58
N GLY A 88 19.17 16.89 11.32
CA GLY A 88 18.93 17.59 10.07
C GLY A 88 17.49 17.99 9.85
N LEU A 89 17.03 17.78 8.63
CA LEU A 89 15.67 18.04 8.19
C LEU A 89 15.04 16.76 7.64
N ILE A 90 13.74 16.61 7.86
CA ILE A 90 12.93 15.60 7.19
C ILE A 90 11.93 16.29 6.25
N ILE A 91 11.82 15.79 5.03
CA ILE A 91 10.90 16.30 4.00
C ILE A 91 9.96 15.19 3.62
N ILE A 92 8.70 15.33 3.98
CA ILE A 92 7.65 14.32 3.81
C ILE A 92 6.75 14.72 2.65
N ASN A 93 6.49 13.82 1.71
CA ASN A 93 5.46 14.04 0.69
C ASN A 93 4.09 13.75 1.29
N GLN A 94 3.22 14.77 1.41
CA GLN A 94 1.93 14.68 2.12
C GLN A 94 1.00 13.62 1.53
N GLU A 95 0.91 13.51 0.21
CA GLU A 95 0.04 12.56 -0.47
C GLU A 95 0.51 11.12 -0.24
N ARG A 96 1.80 10.83 -0.46
CA ARG A 96 2.38 9.48 -0.30
C ARG A 96 2.36 9.02 1.15
N ALA A 97 2.63 9.93 2.09
CA ALA A 97 2.53 9.66 3.51
C ALA A 97 1.09 9.30 3.89
N HIS A 98 0.11 10.09 3.43
CA HIS A 98 -1.29 9.82 3.72
C HIS A 98 -1.79 8.55 3.04
N GLN A 99 -1.33 8.22 1.82
CA GLN A 99 -1.60 6.92 1.18
C GLN A 99 -1.12 5.75 2.05
N ARG A 100 0.09 5.82 2.62
CA ARG A 100 0.62 4.77 3.52
C ARG A 100 -0.22 4.66 4.79
N ILE A 101 -0.54 5.76 5.42
CA ILE A 101 -1.37 5.81 6.62
C ILE A 101 -2.73 5.17 6.40
N LEU A 102 -3.41 5.56 5.33
CA LEU A 102 -4.74 5.02 5.00
C LEU A 102 -4.67 3.54 4.65
N TYR A 103 -3.70 3.13 3.84
CA TYR A 103 -3.51 1.74 3.46
C TYR A 103 -3.36 0.82 4.68
N GLU A 104 -2.49 1.17 5.63
CA GLU A 104 -2.32 0.35 6.83
C GLU A 104 -3.55 0.36 7.74
N LYS A 105 -4.27 1.48 7.81
CA LYS A 105 -5.55 1.55 8.53
C LYS A 105 -6.60 0.63 7.91
N PHE A 106 -6.74 0.64 6.59
CA PHE A 106 -7.67 -0.22 5.88
C PHE A 106 -7.31 -1.70 6.07
N LEU A 107 -6.05 -2.09 5.85
CA LEU A 107 -5.61 -3.48 6.08
C LEU A 107 -5.87 -3.94 7.51
N LYS A 108 -5.55 -3.10 8.50
CA LYS A 108 -5.81 -3.41 9.91
C LYS A 108 -7.30 -3.59 10.17
N SER A 109 -8.13 -2.75 9.59
CA SER A 109 -9.59 -2.78 9.76
C SER A 109 -10.19 -4.06 9.20
N VAL A 110 -9.76 -4.50 8.02
CA VAL A 110 -10.21 -5.77 7.43
C VAL A 110 -9.76 -6.96 8.28
N THR A 111 -8.50 -6.96 8.72
CA THR A 111 -7.96 -8.06 9.53
C THR A 111 -8.68 -8.22 10.87
N LEU A 112 -9.08 -7.10 11.48
CA LEU A 112 -9.74 -7.11 12.80
C LEU A 112 -11.28 -7.15 12.71
N ASN A 113 -11.87 -7.08 11.51
CA ASN A 113 -13.31 -6.92 11.29
C ASN A 113 -13.94 -5.80 12.15
N ASN A 114 -13.21 -4.74 12.40
CA ASN A 114 -13.59 -3.64 13.29
C ASN A 114 -13.29 -2.29 12.66
N ILE A 115 -14.19 -1.83 11.81
CA ILE A 115 -14.12 -0.50 11.21
C ILE A 115 -15.09 0.42 11.93
N ASN A 116 -14.56 1.47 12.52
CA ASN A 116 -15.37 2.56 13.04
C ASN A 116 -15.81 3.45 11.88
N SER A 117 -17.05 3.27 11.45
CA SER A 117 -17.68 4.15 10.47
C SER A 117 -18.48 5.24 11.18
N GLN A 118 -18.42 6.44 10.65
CA GLN A 118 -19.27 7.55 11.08
C GLN A 118 -20.40 7.76 10.07
N LYS A 119 -21.62 7.83 10.57
CA LYS A 119 -22.79 8.21 9.77
C LYS A 119 -22.70 9.68 9.41
N LEU A 120 -22.99 9.99 8.16
CA LEU A 120 -23.09 11.37 7.70
C LEU A 120 -24.42 11.96 8.19
N LEU A 121 -24.39 13.21 8.67
CA LEU A 121 -25.59 13.91 9.10
C LEU A 121 -26.57 14.11 7.93
N HIS A 122 -26.00 14.40 6.75
CA HIS A 122 -26.71 14.45 5.48
C HIS A 122 -26.04 13.46 4.53
N PRO A 123 -26.80 12.47 4.01
CA PRO A 123 -26.28 11.59 2.96
C PRO A 123 -25.80 12.40 1.76
N ILE A 124 -24.71 11.97 1.14
CA ILE A 124 -24.15 12.64 -0.04
C ILE A 124 -24.55 11.85 -1.27
N GLU A 125 -25.21 12.53 -2.22
CA GLU A 125 -25.61 11.97 -3.50
C GLU A 125 -24.54 12.31 -4.55
N ILE A 126 -24.12 11.31 -5.33
CA ILE A 126 -23.16 11.47 -6.41
C ILE A 126 -23.70 10.75 -7.64
N GLU A 127 -23.82 11.49 -8.75
CA GLU A 127 -24.25 10.94 -10.03
C GLU A 127 -23.13 10.17 -10.72
N PHE A 128 -23.46 9.01 -11.27
CA PHE A 128 -22.54 8.14 -11.99
C PHE A 128 -23.17 7.53 -13.23
N SER A 129 -22.34 7.14 -14.20
CA SER A 129 -22.81 6.38 -15.34
C SER A 129 -23.28 4.97 -14.91
N LYS A 130 -24.12 4.34 -15.72
CA LYS A 130 -24.57 2.95 -15.46
C LYS A 130 -23.41 1.97 -15.37
N VAL A 131 -22.32 2.19 -16.12
CA VAL A 131 -21.11 1.36 -16.08
C VAL A 131 -20.42 1.51 -14.73
N ASP A 132 -20.28 2.74 -14.23
CA ASP A 132 -19.65 3.01 -12.95
C ASP A 132 -20.45 2.41 -11.79
N ILE A 133 -21.80 2.51 -11.85
CA ILE A 133 -22.70 1.86 -10.88
C ILE A 133 -22.50 0.32 -10.88
N GLN A 134 -22.35 -0.31 -12.03
CA GLN A 134 -22.06 -1.76 -12.11
C GLN A 134 -20.73 -2.10 -11.44
N ILE A 135 -19.68 -1.29 -11.65
CA ILE A 135 -18.38 -1.47 -11.02
C ILE A 135 -18.50 -1.36 -9.50
N LEU A 136 -19.14 -0.30 -8.99
CA LEU A 136 -19.38 -0.11 -7.57
C LEU A 136 -20.23 -1.24 -6.97
N SER A 137 -21.24 -1.72 -7.71
CA SER A 137 -22.05 -2.86 -7.30
C SER A 137 -21.23 -4.13 -7.12
N SER A 138 -20.31 -4.42 -8.05
CA SER A 138 -19.43 -5.59 -7.98
C SER A 138 -18.46 -5.55 -6.80
N LYS A 139 -18.17 -4.37 -6.26
CA LYS A 139 -17.23 -4.16 -5.15
C LYS A 139 -17.92 -3.72 -3.85
N LYS A 140 -19.26 -3.68 -3.84
CA LYS A 140 -20.03 -3.14 -2.71
C LYS A 140 -19.70 -3.85 -1.39
N ASP A 141 -19.66 -5.18 -1.39
CA ASP A 141 -19.44 -5.96 -0.18
C ASP A 141 -18.08 -5.67 0.45
N ILE A 142 -17.03 -5.60 -0.37
CA ILE A 142 -15.70 -5.28 0.12
C ILE A 142 -15.59 -3.80 0.56
N LEU A 143 -16.22 -2.87 -0.16
CA LEU A 143 -16.26 -1.47 0.22
C LEU A 143 -17.01 -1.27 1.56
N ASN A 144 -18.08 -2.01 1.80
CA ASN A 144 -18.75 -2.04 3.09
C ASN A 144 -17.85 -2.57 4.21
N GLN A 145 -17.03 -3.61 3.93
CA GLN A 145 -16.03 -4.09 4.90
C GLN A 145 -14.98 -3.03 5.24
N PHE A 146 -14.73 -2.08 4.34
CA PHE A 146 -13.89 -0.90 4.58
C PHE A 146 -14.63 0.26 5.25
N GLY A 147 -15.88 0.07 5.62
CA GLY A 147 -16.69 1.06 6.36
C GLY A 147 -17.33 2.14 5.48
N LEU A 148 -17.38 1.92 4.17
CA LEU A 148 -18.11 2.75 3.23
C LEU A 148 -19.53 2.20 3.08
N ASP A 149 -20.51 2.84 3.68
CA ASP A 149 -21.93 2.44 3.56
C ASP A 149 -22.63 3.36 2.57
N PHE A 150 -23.15 2.78 1.49
CA PHE A 150 -23.85 3.52 0.44
C PHE A 150 -24.92 2.67 -0.25
N ASP A 151 -25.96 3.34 -0.71
CA ASP A 151 -26.97 2.76 -1.59
C ASP A 151 -26.67 3.03 -3.05
N LEU A 152 -27.06 2.09 -3.90
CA LEU A 152 -26.92 2.19 -5.35
C LEU A 152 -28.31 2.42 -5.95
N GLU A 153 -28.43 3.45 -6.75
CA GLU A 153 -29.58 3.73 -7.60
C GLU A 153 -29.19 3.56 -9.08
N GLN A 154 -30.09 3.88 -10.01
CA GLN A 154 -29.86 3.63 -11.45
C GLN A 154 -28.71 4.48 -12.02
N ASP A 155 -28.56 5.71 -11.53
CA ASP A 155 -27.66 6.74 -12.06
C ASP A 155 -26.92 7.52 -10.96
N LYS A 156 -27.07 7.11 -9.69
CA LYS A 156 -26.39 7.75 -8.56
C LYS A 156 -26.12 6.79 -7.41
N ILE A 157 -25.21 7.19 -6.53
CA ILE A 157 -25.02 6.57 -5.22
C ILE A 157 -25.40 7.53 -4.11
N ILE A 158 -25.84 6.97 -2.99
CA ILE A 158 -26.20 7.72 -1.78
C ILE A 158 -25.29 7.22 -0.66
N ILE A 159 -24.27 8.02 -0.30
CA ILE A 159 -23.30 7.68 0.75
C ILE A 159 -23.91 8.04 2.11
N LYS A 160 -24.03 7.04 2.99
CA LYS A 160 -24.63 7.15 4.33
C LYS A 160 -23.60 7.19 5.44
N ALA A 161 -22.52 6.44 5.29
CA ALA A 161 -21.43 6.41 6.27
C ALA A 161 -20.07 6.21 5.60
N ILE A 162 -19.04 6.75 6.26
CA ILE A 162 -17.65 6.65 5.83
C ILE A 162 -16.77 6.26 7.02
N PRO A 163 -15.58 5.67 6.81
CA PRO A 163 -14.61 5.45 7.88
C PRO A 163 -14.31 6.74 8.63
N SER A 164 -14.24 6.68 9.97
CA SER A 164 -14.05 7.87 10.83
C SER A 164 -12.74 8.64 10.60
N PHE A 165 -11.79 8.05 9.88
CA PHE A 165 -10.49 8.64 9.53
C PHE A 165 -10.45 9.21 8.10
N ILE A 166 -11.57 9.21 7.38
CA ILE A 166 -11.73 9.81 6.04
C ILE A 166 -12.46 11.15 6.18
N ASP A 167 -11.96 12.13 5.44
CA ASP A 167 -12.60 13.44 5.34
C ASP A 167 -13.79 13.38 4.36
N SER A 168 -14.89 14.03 4.73
CA SER A 168 -16.09 14.12 3.90
C SER A 168 -16.02 15.23 2.83
N GLU A 169 -15.06 16.15 2.90
CA GLU A 169 -15.03 17.33 2.03
C GLU A 169 -14.93 17.01 0.54
N ASP A 170 -14.14 15.99 0.18
CA ASP A 170 -13.81 15.69 -1.22
C ASP A 170 -14.33 14.29 -1.66
N LEU A 171 -15.44 13.82 -1.10
CA LEU A 171 -15.96 12.46 -1.35
C LEU A 171 -16.31 12.21 -2.81
N SER A 172 -16.94 13.16 -3.50
CA SER A 172 -17.28 13.02 -4.92
C SER A 172 -16.05 12.79 -5.78
N GLU A 173 -14.99 13.59 -5.57
CA GLU A 173 -13.71 13.40 -6.28
C GLU A 173 -13.05 12.08 -5.89
N SER A 174 -13.12 11.71 -4.62
CA SER A 174 -12.55 10.44 -4.11
C SER A 174 -13.23 9.22 -4.74
N PHE A 175 -14.55 9.22 -4.89
CA PHE A 175 -15.28 8.13 -5.54
C PHE A 175 -15.03 8.09 -7.05
N ASN A 176 -14.96 9.22 -7.74
CA ASN A 176 -14.56 9.28 -9.15
C ASN A 176 -13.15 8.69 -9.35
N ASN A 177 -12.20 9.06 -8.48
CA ASN A 177 -10.84 8.51 -8.50
C ASN A 177 -10.84 7.01 -8.16
N LEU A 178 -11.73 6.55 -7.26
CA LEU A 178 -11.87 5.13 -6.93
C LEU A 178 -12.28 4.32 -8.16
N ILE A 179 -13.33 4.73 -8.85
CA ILE A 179 -13.82 4.07 -10.07
C ILE A 179 -12.73 4.06 -11.14
N TYR A 180 -12.13 5.23 -11.41
CA TYR A 180 -11.04 5.34 -12.39
C TYR A 180 -9.88 4.37 -12.08
N ASN A 181 -9.46 4.28 -10.83
CA ASN A 181 -8.37 3.39 -10.44
C ASN A 181 -8.78 1.91 -10.51
N VAL A 182 -10.02 1.57 -10.14
CA VAL A 182 -10.53 0.18 -10.28
C VAL A 182 -10.57 -0.27 -11.75
N GLN A 183 -10.90 0.67 -12.66
CA GLN A 183 -10.93 0.37 -14.09
C GLN A 183 -9.54 0.22 -14.73
N ASN A 184 -8.57 1.00 -14.26
CA ASN A 184 -7.28 1.15 -14.94
C ASN A 184 -6.11 0.45 -14.22
N ASP A 185 -6.22 0.17 -12.91
CA ASP A 185 -5.19 -0.56 -12.19
C ASP A 185 -5.44 -2.07 -12.35
N VAL A 186 -4.53 -2.75 -13.01
CA VAL A 186 -4.56 -4.22 -13.14
C VAL A 186 -4.22 -4.82 -11.78
N ALA A 187 -5.09 -5.70 -11.27
CA ALA A 187 -4.79 -6.45 -10.07
C ALA A 187 -3.57 -7.35 -10.33
N ASP A 188 -2.52 -7.19 -9.53
CA ASP A 188 -1.42 -8.14 -9.53
C ASP A 188 -1.92 -9.45 -8.92
N GLU A 189 -1.78 -10.57 -9.66
CA GLU A 189 -2.25 -11.89 -9.21
C GLU A 189 -1.63 -12.35 -7.89
N SER A 190 -0.49 -11.75 -7.50
CA SER A 190 0.19 -12.03 -6.24
C SER A 190 -0.49 -11.46 -4.99
N PHE A 191 -1.43 -10.52 -5.14
CA PHE A 191 -2.09 -9.84 -4.03
C PHE A 191 -3.54 -10.32 -3.84
N SER A 192 -3.98 -10.33 -2.58
CA SER A 192 -5.40 -10.57 -2.27
C SER A 192 -6.27 -9.41 -2.77
N GLU A 193 -7.55 -9.69 -3.05
CA GLU A 193 -8.50 -8.65 -3.45
C GLU A 193 -8.59 -7.53 -2.39
N SER A 194 -8.53 -7.88 -1.11
CA SER A 194 -8.52 -6.91 -0.01
C SER A 194 -7.28 -6.00 -0.03
N ASP A 195 -6.10 -6.53 -0.37
CA ASP A 195 -4.88 -5.73 -0.53
C ASP A 195 -5.00 -4.77 -1.71
N PHE A 196 -5.44 -5.28 -2.85
CA PHE A 196 -5.66 -4.48 -4.05
C PHE A 196 -6.65 -3.31 -3.79
N ILE A 197 -7.81 -3.62 -3.23
CA ILE A 197 -8.81 -2.59 -2.92
C ILE A 197 -8.30 -1.62 -1.85
N SER A 198 -7.56 -2.09 -0.83
CA SER A 198 -6.91 -1.20 0.16
C SER A 198 -5.96 -0.20 -0.48
N LYS A 199 -5.15 -0.64 -1.45
CA LYS A 199 -4.26 0.26 -2.23
C LYS A 199 -5.06 1.30 -2.99
N ILE A 200 -6.07 0.87 -3.73
CA ILE A 200 -6.89 1.76 -4.55
C ILE A 200 -7.64 2.79 -3.69
N ILE A 201 -8.31 2.34 -2.62
CA ILE A 201 -9.03 3.26 -1.72
C ILE A 201 -8.05 4.25 -1.08
N SER A 202 -6.89 3.79 -0.60
CA SER A 202 -5.90 4.67 0.00
C SER A 202 -5.38 5.73 -0.97
N LYS A 203 -5.22 5.38 -2.26
CA LYS A 203 -4.83 6.31 -3.32
C LYS A 203 -5.94 7.32 -3.63
N SER A 204 -7.18 6.85 -3.70
CA SER A 204 -8.35 7.67 -4.05
C SER A 204 -8.71 8.66 -2.95
N MET A 205 -8.67 8.21 -1.69
CA MET A 205 -9.08 9.00 -0.51
C MET A 205 -7.92 9.69 0.21
N SER A 206 -6.71 9.65 -0.34
CA SER A 206 -5.58 10.38 0.24
C SER A 206 -5.66 11.87 -0.05
N ILE A 207 -5.10 12.66 0.86
CA ILE A 207 -4.89 14.10 0.66
C ILE A 207 -4.06 14.29 -0.61
N LYS A 208 -4.57 15.10 -1.54
CA LYS A 208 -3.90 15.35 -2.81
C LYS A 208 -2.84 16.45 -2.67
N ASN A 209 -1.88 16.46 -3.60
CA ASN A 209 -0.99 17.60 -3.77
C ASN A 209 -1.82 18.84 -4.15
N GLY A 210 -1.48 19.99 -3.58
CA GLY A 210 -2.24 21.23 -3.75
C GLY A 210 -3.18 21.57 -2.60
N LYS A 211 -3.55 20.60 -1.73
CA LYS A 211 -4.35 20.86 -0.52
C LYS A 211 -3.49 21.51 0.55
N TYR A 212 -3.95 22.64 1.09
CA TYR A 212 -3.31 23.29 2.25
C TYR A 212 -3.63 22.50 3.52
N LEU A 213 -2.62 22.33 4.38
CA LEU A 213 -2.75 21.64 5.66
C LEU A 213 -2.46 22.60 6.80
N LYS A 214 -3.37 22.67 7.77
CA LYS A 214 -3.14 23.35 9.04
C LYS A 214 -2.02 22.64 9.84
N ILE A 215 -1.38 23.33 10.77
CA ILE A 215 -0.29 22.76 11.57
C ILE A 215 -0.70 21.45 12.26
N LYS A 216 -1.90 21.36 12.81
CA LYS A 216 -2.42 20.14 13.45
C LYS A 216 -2.56 18.97 12.47
N GLU A 217 -2.94 19.23 11.24
CA GLU A 217 -3.07 18.21 10.18
C GLU A 217 -1.70 17.74 9.70
N GLN A 218 -0.73 18.68 9.58
CA GLN A 218 0.66 18.33 9.29
C GLN A 218 1.24 17.41 10.37
N GLN A 219 1.04 17.74 11.66
CA GLN A 219 1.45 16.93 12.80
C GLN A 219 0.81 15.56 12.81
N TYR A 220 -0.51 15.49 12.49
CA TYR A 220 -1.21 14.23 12.38
C TYR A 220 -0.57 13.32 11.32
N ILE A 221 -0.22 13.87 10.15
CA ILE A 221 0.44 13.10 9.07
C ILE A 221 1.81 12.61 9.54
N ILE A 222 2.62 13.48 10.15
CA ILE A 222 3.95 13.12 10.67
C ILE A 222 3.83 11.97 11.67
N ASN A 223 3.03 12.15 12.72
CA ASN A 223 2.89 11.16 13.79
C ASN A 223 2.31 9.85 13.29
N SER A 224 1.30 9.92 12.42
CA SER A 224 0.64 8.73 11.89
C SER A 224 1.54 7.96 10.91
N LEU A 225 2.35 8.65 10.10
CA LEU A 225 3.31 7.99 9.21
C LEU A 225 4.33 7.19 10.01
N PHE A 226 4.91 7.79 11.06
CA PHE A 226 5.91 7.11 11.87
C PHE A 226 5.33 6.06 12.84
N ALA A 227 4.01 6.00 12.98
CA ALA A 227 3.32 4.91 13.64
C ALA A 227 2.98 3.74 12.69
N CYS A 228 3.21 3.87 11.38
CA CYS A 228 3.06 2.80 10.40
C CYS A 228 4.16 1.74 10.55
N LYS A 229 3.87 0.51 10.13
CA LYS A 229 4.87 -0.58 10.08
C LYS A 229 5.95 -0.31 9.03
N GLU A 230 5.51 0.19 7.87
CA GLU A 230 6.38 0.59 6.78
C GLU A 230 6.27 2.11 6.59
N THR A 231 7.35 2.82 6.88
CA THR A 231 7.34 4.29 6.85
C THR A 231 7.99 4.88 5.61
N MET A 232 8.95 4.15 5.02
CA MET A 232 9.84 4.65 3.97
C MET A 232 9.17 4.74 2.60
N ILE A 233 8.25 3.82 2.31
CA ILE A 233 7.60 3.70 1.01
C ILE A 233 6.08 3.68 1.12
N CYS A 234 5.41 4.29 0.14
CA CYS A 234 3.96 4.20 0.01
C CYS A 234 3.55 2.85 -0.63
N PRO A 235 2.25 2.47 -0.66
CA PRO A 235 1.79 1.22 -1.27
C PRO A 235 2.16 1.03 -2.74
N PHE A 236 2.62 2.10 -3.41
CA PHE A 236 3.04 2.13 -4.81
C PHE A 236 4.57 2.22 -4.97
N ASN A 237 5.33 1.73 -3.99
CA ASN A 237 6.79 1.68 -3.97
C ASN A 237 7.50 3.03 -4.19
N LYS A 238 6.86 4.15 -3.82
CA LYS A 238 7.46 5.50 -3.90
C LYS A 238 7.83 5.98 -2.50
N ARG A 239 8.98 6.62 -2.36
CA ARG A 239 9.44 7.17 -1.08
C ARG A 239 8.41 8.14 -0.50
N THR A 240 8.09 7.98 0.79
CA THR A 240 7.18 8.84 1.56
C THR A 240 7.88 10.08 2.07
N PHE A 241 9.15 9.95 2.46
CA PHE A 241 9.98 11.05 2.95
C PHE A 241 11.44 10.88 2.54
N VAL A 242 12.20 11.95 2.71
CA VAL A 242 13.66 11.99 2.61
C VAL A 242 14.22 12.72 3.84
N LYS A 243 15.42 12.34 4.28
CA LYS A 243 16.19 12.98 5.33
C LYS A 243 17.37 13.72 4.68
N ILE A 244 17.67 14.93 5.16
CA ILE A 244 18.84 15.71 4.79
C ILE A 244 19.60 16.04 6.07
N ASP A 245 20.79 15.50 6.22
CA ASP A 245 21.61 15.75 7.40
C ASP A 245 22.21 17.18 7.38
N PHE A 246 22.45 17.78 8.55
CA PHE A 246 23.07 19.11 8.61
C PHE A 246 24.42 19.15 7.94
N SER A 247 25.22 18.08 8.00
CA SER A 247 26.50 17.96 7.29
C SER A 247 26.35 18.04 5.77
N GLU A 248 25.27 17.47 5.22
CA GLU A 248 24.98 17.59 3.78
C GLU A 248 24.63 19.02 3.41
N ILE A 249 23.82 19.69 4.25
CA ILE A 249 23.48 21.11 4.06
C ILE A 249 24.74 21.98 4.13
N GLU A 250 25.60 21.79 5.15
CA GLU A 250 26.85 22.54 5.30
C GLU A 250 27.81 22.35 4.10
N ASN A 251 27.84 21.15 3.53
CA ASN A 251 28.67 20.87 2.36
C ASN A 251 28.18 21.57 1.09
N MET A 252 26.89 21.92 0.99
CA MET A 252 26.33 22.69 -0.14
C MET A 252 26.80 24.18 -0.12
N PHE A 253 27.35 24.66 1.01
CA PHE A 253 27.84 26.05 1.16
C PHE A 253 29.37 26.17 1.11
N LYS A 254 30.09 25.08 0.90
CA LYS A 254 31.56 25.07 0.72
C LYS A 254 31.92 25.15 -0.73
#